data_b9eda1ad0ebbd0f478c57e87472a9704
#
_entry.id   b9eda1ad0ebbd0f478c57e87472a9704
#
_cell.length_a   1.000
_cell.length_b   1.000
_cell.length_c   1.000
_cell.angle_alpha   90.00
_cell.angle_beta   90.00
_cell.angle_gamma   90.00
#
_symmetry.space_group_name_H-M   'P 1'
#
loop_
_entity.id
_entity.type
_entity.pdbx_description
1 polymer ?
#
loop_
_entity_poly.entity_id
_entity_poly.type
_entity_poly.pdbx_seq_one_letter_code
_entity_poly.pdbx_strand_id
1 'polypeptide(L)'
;LGHPVGCSMALASLRELKSRNLPARSAEMGQLFLDELKRLAKRIGRARCQPRGLGLMLALELFHDDGAPAADIALGVVKRLLSDGFILLPEGAPANILAFTPPLTVGKLHITKLIRALGRALKEAYE
;
A
#
# COMPACT_ATOMS: atom_id res chain seq x y z
N LEU A 1 16.92 24.63 -17.60
CA LEU A 1 17.55 24.14 -16.37
C LEU A 1 17.45 25.23 -15.29
N GLY A 2 17.08 24.85 -14.05
CA GLY A 2 17.07 25.80 -12.93
C GLY A 2 15.81 26.69 -12.82
N HIS A 3 14.62 26.16 -13.12
CA HIS A 3 13.37 26.90 -12.97
C HIS A 3 13.17 27.39 -11.50
N PRO A 4 13.11 28.70 -11.22
CA PRO A 4 13.17 29.23 -9.85
C PRO A 4 12.05 28.70 -8.94
N VAL A 5 10.82 28.59 -9.44
CA VAL A 5 9.69 28.06 -8.67
C VAL A 5 9.93 26.58 -8.34
N GLY A 6 10.38 25.77 -9.29
CA GLY A 6 10.72 24.37 -9.06
C GLY A 6 11.83 24.20 -8.01
N CYS A 7 12.88 25.03 -8.06
CA CYS A 7 13.95 25.03 -7.06
C CYS A 7 13.42 25.42 -5.66
N SER A 8 12.55 26.42 -5.57
CA SER A 8 11.95 26.85 -4.31
C SER A 8 11.05 25.74 -3.71
N MET A 9 10.26 25.07 -4.55
CA MET A 9 9.41 23.93 -4.12
C MET A 9 10.25 22.76 -3.64
N ALA A 10 11.32 22.40 -4.37
CA ALA A 10 12.24 21.34 -3.98
C ALA A 10 12.92 21.66 -2.63
N LEU A 11 13.39 22.90 -2.44
CA LEU A 11 13.98 23.32 -1.18
C LEU A 11 12.99 23.27 -0.02
N ALA A 12 11.74 23.69 -0.23
CA ALA A 12 10.68 23.59 0.78
C ALA A 12 10.39 22.13 1.16
N SER A 13 10.30 21.23 0.17
CA SER A 13 10.12 19.80 0.40
C SER A 13 11.26 19.17 1.19
N LEU A 14 12.52 19.51 0.87
CA LEU A 14 13.68 19.02 1.63
C LEU A 14 13.71 19.53 3.07
N ARG A 15 13.33 20.79 3.29
CA ARG A 15 13.21 21.37 4.64
C ARG A 15 12.14 20.64 5.45
N GLU A 16 10.98 20.36 4.85
CA GLU A 16 9.89 19.63 5.49
C GLU A 16 10.30 18.20 5.85
N LEU A 17 10.93 17.47 4.92
CA LEU A 17 11.48 16.13 5.16
C LEU A 17 12.42 16.10 6.37
N LYS A 18 13.31 17.10 6.46
CA LYS A 18 14.31 17.20 7.53
C LYS A 18 13.68 17.63 8.86
N SER A 19 12.88 18.70 8.87
CA SER A 19 12.32 19.30 10.09
C SER A 19 11.35 18.36 10.81
N ARG A 20 10.59 17.57 10.06
CA ARG A 20 9.63 16.58 10.60
C ARG A 20 10.18 15.17 10.69
N ASN A 21 11.46 14.97 10.38
CA ASN A 21 12.09 13.65 10.36
C ASN A 21 11.23 12.58 9.64
N LEU A 22 10.71 12.93 8.46
CA LEU A 22 9.77 12.08 7.72
C LEU A 22 10.34 10.70 7.34
N PRO A 23 11.66 10.51 7.10
CA PRO A 23 12.22 9.17 6.89
C PRO A 23 12.04 8.24 8.09
N ALA A 24 12.31 8.71 9.32
CA ALA A 24 12.11 7.91 10.53
C ALA A 24 10.62 7.62 10.76
N ARG A 25 9.74 8.62 10.52
CA ARG A 25 8.30 8.43 10.54
C ARG A 25 7.84 7.38 9.52
N SER A 26 8.39 7.40 8.30
CA SER A 26 8.11 6.40 7.27
C SER A 26 8.48 5.00 7.73
N ALA A 27 9.62 4.83 8.38
CA ALA A 27 10.05 3.53 8.93
C ALA A 27 9.07 3.03 10.00
N GLU A 28 8.68 3.88 10.97
CA GLU A 28 7.75 3.53 12.04
C GLU A 28 6.36 3.16 11.50
N MET A 29 5.78 4.05 10.69
CA MET A 29 4.43 3.85 10.16
C MET A 29 4.38 2.70 9.15
N GLY A 30 5.46 2.53 8.38
CA GLY A 30 5.61 1.43 7.44
C GLY A 30 5.69 0.08 8.14
N GLN A 31 6.42 -0.02 9.26
CA GLN A 31 6.46 -1.25 10.05
C GLN A 31 5.08 -1.62 10.60
N LEU A 32 4.36 -0.64 11.16
CA LEU A 32 2.98 -0.83 11.62
C LEU A 32 2.09 -1.34 10.48
N PHE A 33 2.16 -0.71 9.32
CA PHE A 33 1.35 -1.08 8.16
C PHE A 33 1.71 -2.48 7.64
N LEU A 34 2.99 -2.80 7.53
CA LEU A 34 3.47 -4.11 7.10
C LEU A 34 3.01 -5.23 8.06
N ASP A 35 3.02 -4.98 9.36
CA ASP A 35 2.55 -5.95 10.36
C ASP A 35 1.04 -6.20 10.24
N GLU A 36 0.24 -5.16 9.97
CA GLU A 36 -1.18 -5.32 9.69
C GLU A 36 -1.44 -6.10 8.39
N LEU A 37 -0.67 -5.84 7.32
CA LEU A 37 -0.73 -6.63 6.08
C LEU A 37 -0.35 -8.10 6.31
N LYS A 38 0.67 -8.39 7.12
CA LYS A 38 1.05 -9.75 7.50
C LYS A 38 -0.04 -10.47 8.30
N ARG A 39 -0.71 -9.75 9.23
CA ARG A 39 -1.86 -10.30 9.97
C ARG A 39 -3.03 -10.60 9.05
N LEU A 40 -3.30 -9.70 8.09
CA LEU A 40 -4.34 -9.90 7.10
C LEU A 40 -4.02 -11.10 6.19
N ALA A 41 -2.81 -11.18 5.66
CA ALA A 41 -2.34 -12.31 4.84
C ALA A 41 -2.45 -13.66 5.57
N LYS A 42 -2.18 -13.68 6.88
CA LYS A 42 -2.36 -14.90 7.70
C LYS A 42 -3.84 -15.33 7.77
N ARG A 43 -4.78 -14.38 7.77
CA ARG A 43 -6.24 -14.67 7.84
C ARG A 43 -6.82 -15.11 6.49
N ILE A 44 -6.37 -14.51 5.39
CA ILE A 44 -6.84 -14.83 4.03
C ILE A 44 -6.18 -16.12 3.50
N GLY A 45 -4.91 -16.32 3.82
CA GLY A 45 -4.08 -17.44 3.38
C GLY A 45 -2.71 -16.93 2.92
N ARG A 46 -1.65 -17.45 3.53
CA ARG A 46 -0.27 -17.02 3.20
C ARG A 46 0.17 -17.40 1.78
N ALA A 47 -0.42 -18.42 1.20
CA ALA A 47 -0.17 -18.79 -0.18
C ALA A 47 -0.82 -17.78 -1.14
N ARG A 48 -1.98 -17.22 -0.78
CA ARG A 48 -2.75 -16.26 -1.58
C ARG A 48 -2.24 -14.83 -1.50
N CYS A 49 -1.63 -14.44 -0.36
CA CYS A 49 -1.26 -13.05 -0.06
C CYS A 49 0.15 -12.96 0.50
N GLN A 50 1.04 -12.28 -0.22
CA GLN A 50 2.44 -12.11 0.18
C GLN A 50 2.79 -10.62 0.36
N PRO A 51 2.75 -10.10 1.61
CA PRO A 51 3.11 -8.72 1.91
C PRO A 51 4.62 -8.53 1.95
N ARG A 52 5.09 -7.41 1.38
CA ARG A 52 6.49 -6.99 1.42
C ARG A 52 6.63 -5.47 1.34
N GLY A 53 7.79 -4.94 1.67
CA GLY A 53 8.13 -3.54 1.50
C GLY A 53 9.08 -3.00 2.54
N LEU A 54 9.37 -1.70 2.42
CA LEU A 54 10.25 -0.95 3.31
C LEU A 54 9.67 0.45 3.53
N GLY A 55 9.60 0.89 4.78
CA GLY A 55 8.94 2.15 5.13
C GLY A 55 7.50 2.17 4.61
N LEU A 56 7.07 3.29 4.05
CA LEU A 56 5.76 3.45 3.43
C LEU A 56 5.72 3.08 1.93
N MET A 57 6.67 2.29 1.46
CA MET A 57 6.65 1.67 0.14
C MET A 57 6.38 0.17 0.30
N LEU A 58 5.11 -0.21 0.26
CA LEU A 58 4.64 -1.55 0.59
C LEU A 58 3.86 -2.15 -0.58
N ALA A 59 3.81 -3.48 -0.60
CA ALA A 59 3.06 -4.23 -1.60
C ALA A 59 2.40 -5.46 -0.98
N LEU A 60 1.27 -5.86 -1.54
CA LEU A 60 0.61 -7.13 -1.30
C LEU A 60 0.46 -7.85 -2.64
N GLU A 61 1.22 -8.91 -2.83
CA GLU A 61 1.15 -9.73 -4.03
C GLU A 61 0.10 -10.83 -3.84
N LEU A 62 -0.75 -11.01 -4.87
CA LEU A 62 -1.89 -11.91 -4.82
C LEU A 62 -1.71 -13.09 -5.76
N PHE A 63 -2.10 -14.27 -5.28
CA PHE A 63 -2.01 -15.53 -6.00
C PHE A 63 -3.30 -16.33 -5.90
N HIS A 64 -3.61 -17.11 -6.92
CA HIS A 64 -4.61 -18.18 -6.87
C HIS A 64 -4.12 -19.36 -6.02
N ASP A 65 -5.00 -20.30 -5.71
CA ASP A 65 -4.67 -21.47 -4.90
C ASP A 65 -3.66 -22.43 -5.57
N ASP A 66 -3.58 -22.38 -6.90
CA ASP A 66 -2.58 -23.11 -7.70
C ASP A 66 -1.22 -22.41 -7.79
N GLY A 67 -1.09 -21.22 -7.17
CA GLY A 67 0.12 -20.42 -7.17
C GLY A 67 0.28 -19.49 -8.39
N ALA A 68 -0.70 -19.46 -9.30
CA ALA A 68 -0.68 -18.53 -10.42
C ALA A 68 -0.94 -17.08 -9.94
N PRO A 69 -0.37 -16.04 -10.59
CA PRO A 69 -0.65 -14.65 -10.29
C PRO A 69 -2.14 -14.32 -10.45
N ALA A 70 -2.77 -13.74 -9.43
CA ALA A 70 -4.21 -13.45 -9.38
C ALA A 70 -4.52 -12.00 -9.81
N ALA A 71 -4.33 -11.70 -11.09
CA ALA A 71 -4.58 -10.36 -11.64
C ALA A 71 -6.06 -9.96 -11.62
N ASP A 72 -6.96 -10.90 -11.86
CA ASP A 72 -8.41 -10.72 -11.79
C ASP A 72 -8.86 -10.36 -10.38
N ILE A 73 -8.35 -11.06 -9.36
CA ILE A 73 -8.61 -10.76 -7.95
C ILE A 73 -8.06 -9.37 -7.61
N ALA A 74 -6.82 -9.06 -8.01
CA ALA A 74 -6.24 -7.74 -7.76
C ALA A 74 -7.09 -6.62 -8.35
N LEU A 75 -7.56 -6.76 -9.59
CA LEU A 75 -8.43 -5.79 -10.24
C LEU A 75 -9.78 -5.65 -9.52
N GLY A 76 -10.39 -6.76 -9.10
CA GLY A 76 -11.63 -6.77 -8.34
C GLY A 76 -11.48 -6.03 -7.00
N VAL A 77 -10.41 -6.32 -6.27
CA VAL A 77 -10.08 -5.67 -4.99
C VAL A 77 -9.86 -4.16 -5.19
N VAL A 78 -9.12 -3.75 -6.22
CA VAL A 78 -8.88 -2.32 -6.53
C VAL A 78 -10.19 -1.59 -6.82
N LYS A 79 -11.09 -2.17 -7.63
CA LYS A 79 -12.41 -1.59 -7.92
C LYS A 79 -13.26 -1.45 -6.65
N ARG A 80 -13.24 -2.45 -5.79
CA ARG A 80 -13.96 -2.40 -4.50
C ARG A 80 -13.39 -1.32 -3.59
N LEU A 81 -12.07 -1.26 -3.45
CA LEU A 81 -11.40 -0.23 -2.65
C LEU A 81 -11.67 1.17 -3.18
N LEU A 82 -11.75 1.36 -4.50
CA LEU A 82 -12.10 2.64 -5.10
C LEU A 82 -13.52 3.07 -4.68
N SER A 83 -14.48 2.16 -4.66
CA SER A 83 -15.85 2.41 -4.17
C SER A 83 -15.86 2.76 -2.67
N ASP A 84 -14.93 2.22 -1.89
CA ASP A 84 -14.75 2.52 -0.47
C ASP A 84 -13.91 3.81 -0.23
N GLY A 85 -13.51 4.54 -1.30
CA GLY A 85 -12.78 5.81 -1.25
C GLY A 85 -11.26 5.67 -1.18
N PHE A 86 -10.69 4.50 -1.54
CA PHE A 86 -9.25 4.27 -1.61
C PHE A 86 -8.79 4.09 -3.06
N ILE A 87 -7.83 4.90 -3.48
CA ILE A 87 -7.26 4.84 -4.83
C ILE A 87 -5.97 4.01 -4.76
N LEU A 88 -5.99 2.85 -5.42
CA LEU A 88 -4.85 1.99 -5.64
C LEU A 88 -4.81 1.59 -7.12
N LEU A 89 -3.64 1.14 -7.57
CA LEU A 89 -3.47 0.57 -8.90
C LEU A 89 -2.84 -0.82 -8.76
N PRO A 90 -3.23 -1.79 -9.61
CA PRO A 90 -2.51 -3.04 -9.70
C PRO A 90 -1.16 -2.81 -10.41
N GLU A 91 -0.11 -3.43 -9.90
CA GLU A 91 1.25 -3.31 -10.42
C GLU A 91 1.87 -4.67 -10.74
N GLY A 92 3.09 -4.64 -11.30
CA GLY A 92 3.80 -5.82 -11.78
C GLY A 92 3.36 -6.26 -13.17
N ALA A 93 4.21 -7.05 -13.86
CA ALA A 93 3.91 -7.54 -15.22
C ALA A 93 2.61 -8.37 -15.28
N PRO A 94 2.30 -9.24 -14.28
CA PRO A 94 1.02 -9.94 -14.20
C PRO A 94 -0.13 -9.08 -13.67
N ALA A 95 0.10 -7.83 -13.21
CA ALA A 95 -0.90 -6.95 -12.57
C ALA A 95 -1.57 -7.55 -11.32
N ASN A 96 -0.87 -8.38 -10.57
CA ASN A 96 -1.34 -9.06 -9.36
C ASN A 96 -0.84 -8.44 -8.04
N ILE A 97 -0.19 -7.28 -8.10
CA ILE A 97 0.39 -6.59 -6.95
C ILE A 97 -0.44 -5.37 -6.61
N LEU A 98 -0.89 -5.28 -5.36
CA LEU A 98 -1.47 -4.06 -4.80
C LEU A 98 -0.35 -3.23 -4.17
N ALA A 99 0.00 -2.10 -4.77
CA ALA A 99 1.04 -1.21 -4.26
C ALA A 99 0.46 -0.14 -3.33
N PHE A 100 1.16 0.11 -2.22
CA PHE A 100 0.80 1.10 -1.21
C PHE A 100 1.94 2.10 -1.06
N THR A 101 1.71 3.32 -1.53
CA THR A 101 2.67 4.44 -1.44
C THR A 101 1.96 5.68 -0.89
N PRO A 102 1.43 5.62 0.35
CA PRO A 102 0.71 6.74 0.92
C PRO A 102 1.67 7.91 1.20
N PRO A 103 1.14 9.15 1.37
CA PRO A 103 1.94 10.28 1.81
C PRO A 103 2.71 9.95 3.10
N LEU A 104 3.94 10.47 3.26
CA LEU A 104 4.76 10.29 4.46
C LEU A 104 4.10 10.79 5.75
N THR A 105 3.06 11.62 5.60
CA THR A 105 2.25 12.17 6.69
C THR A 105 1.04 11.30 7.06
N VAL A 106 0.84 10.15 6.41
CA VAL A 106 -0.29 9.25 6.71
C VAL A 106 -0.38 8.92 8.20
N GLY A 107 -1.60 8.90 8.73
CA GLY A 107 -1.86 8.57 10.13
C GLY A 107 -2.37 7.13 10.31
N LYS A 108 -2.22 6.59 11.53
CA LYS A 108 -2.67 5.24 11.91
C LYS A 108 -4.13 4.97 11.56
N LEU A 109 -5.01 5.98 11.75
CA LEU A 109 -6.43 5.84 11.46
C LEU A 109 -6.69 5.51 9.97
N HIS A 110 -5.96 6.14 9.04
CA HIS A 110 -6.12 5.88 7.61
C HIS A 110 -5.64 4.47 7.25
N ILE A 111 -4.51 4.03 7.82
CA ILE A 111 -4.00 2.66 7.65
C ILE A 111 -5.03 1.65 8.18
N THR A 112 -5.58 1.86 9.37
CA THR A 112 -6.58 0.96 9.96
C THR A 112 -7.85 0.88 9.11
N LYS A 113 -8.34 2.01 8.58
CA LYS A 113 -9.50 2.04 7.67
C LYS A 113 -9.23 1.27 6.39
N LEU A 114 -8.07 1.48 5.78
CA LEU A 114 -7.66 0.76 4.57
C LEU A 114 -7.56 -0.75 4.83
N ILE A 115 -6.90 -1.19 5.91
CA ILE A 115 -6.76 -2.61 6.26
C ILE A 115 -8.12 -3.29 6.44
N ARG A 116 -9.09 -2.60 7.06
CA ARG A 116 -10.46 -3.12 7.20
C ARG A 116 -11.17 -3.27 5.85
N ALA A 117 -11.08 -2.25 4.99
CA ALA A 117 -11.67 -2.28 3.65
C ALA A 117 -11.02 -3.38 2.79
N LEU A 118 -9.68 -3.44 2.79
CA LEU A 118 -8.89 -4.45 2.09
C LEU A 118 -9.25 -5.87 2.56
N GLY A 119 -9.43 -6.06 3.87
CA GLY A 119 -9.81 -7.35 4.44
C GLY A 119 -11.18 -7.84 3.95
N ARG A 120 -12.17 -6.93 3.84
CA ARG A 120 -13.49 -7.26 3.25
C ARG A 120 -13.36 -7.60 1.78
N ALA A 121 -12.69 -6.75 1.00
CA ALA A 121 -12.53 -6.93 -0.43
C ALA A 121 -11.81 -8.25 -0.78
N LEU A 122 -10.74 -8.59 -0.06
CA LEU A 122 -10.01 -9.85 -0.26
C LEU A 122 -10.86 -11.07 0.14
N LYS A 123 -11.63 -10.98 1.24
CA LYS A 123 -12.50 -12.06 1.65
C LYS A 123 -13.56 -12.34 0.58
N GLU A 124 -14.27 -11.31 0.11
CA GLU A 124 -15.26 -11.41 -0.97
C GLU A 124 -14.66 -11.96 -2.28
N ALA A 125 -13.40 -11.63 -2.59
CA ALA A 125 -12.75 -12.03 -3.84
C ALA A 125 -12.21 -13.48 -3.84
N TYR A 126 -11.98 -14.07 -2.65
CA TYR A 126 -11.48 -15.45 -2.49
C TYR A 126 -12.57 -16.43 -2.00
N GLU A 127 -13.80 -15.97 -1.77
CA GLU A 127 -14.98 -16.82 -1.53
C GLU A 127 -15.63 -17.26 -2.84
#